data_55e6d9609b30658435bed59910a05885
#
_entry.id   55e6d9609b30658435bed59910a05885
#
_cell.length_a   1.000
_cell.length_b   1.000
_cell.length_c   1.000
_cell.angle_alpha   90.00
_cell.angle_beta   90.00
_cell.angle_gamma   90.00
#
_symmetry.space_group_name_H-M   'P 1'
#
loop_
_entity.id
_entity.type
_entity.pdbx_description
1 polymer ?
#
loop_
_entity_poly.entity_id
_entity_poly.type
_entity_poly.pdbx_seq_one_letter_code
_entity_poly.pdbx_strand_id
1 'polypeptide(L)'
;MRQEETSLRGPHNAENMLAAWAVAEFEKISREAVKEAFRNYRALPHRCELVRVLGGVNWVNDSKATNLDAMERAVAGTEGSVILIAGGKDKGFDFSESRKCLAGKVRGALLIGEMAEKIEKAWNGVVPCRRVQDLEEAVERAAKMAVFGETVLLSPGCSSYDMFKNFEERGEKYRQCVTALPEEKKRNE
;
A
#
# COMPACT_ATOMS: atom_id res chain seq x y z
N MET A 1 14.01 22.80 1.62
CA MET A 1 13.20 21.82 2.36
C MET A 1 13.45 20.45 1.76
N ARG A 2 13.67 19.44 2.56
CA ARG A 2 13.81 18.05 2.13
C ARG A 2 12.49 17.30 2.32
N GLN A 3 12.25 16.27 1.52
CA GLN A 3 11.02 15.46 1.64
C GLN A 3 10.89 14.80 3.03
N GLU A 4 12.01 14.43 3.64
CA GLU A 4 12.07 13.81 4.98
C GLU A 4 11.52 14.73 6.09
N GLU A 5 11.41 16.04 5.84
CA GLU A 5 10.80 17.00 6.77
C GLU A 5 9.26 16.96 6.75
N THR A 6 8.66 16.13 5.88
CA THR A 6 7.21 16.00 5.69
C THR A 6 6.73 14.58 6.02
N SER A 7 5.41 14.40 6.17
CA SER A 7 4.79 13.07 6.28
C SER A 7 4.64 12.36 4.92
N LEU A 8 4.88 13.06 3.81
CA LEU A 8 4.69 12.56 2.46
C LEU A 8 5.96 11.84 1.97
N ARG A 9 5.88 10.52 1.77
CA ARG A 9 6.98 9.69 1.31
C ARG A 9 6.82 9.29 -0.16
N GLY A 10 7.92 8.90 -0.78
CA GLY A 10 7.97 8.38 -2.15
C GLY A 10 8.06 9.46 -3.25
N PRO A 11 8.56 9.06 -4.43
CA PRO A 11 8.82 9.99 -5.54
C PRO A 11 7.55 10.69 -6.05
N HIS A 12 6.42 9.98 -6.11
CA HIS A 12 5.14 10.55 -6.54
C HIS A 12 4.65 11.70 -5.63
N ASN A 13 4.93 11.62 -4.33
CA ASN A 13 4.61 12.73 -3.42
C ASN A 13 5.58 13.90 -3.58
N ALA A 14 6.85 13.64 -3.92
CA ALA A 14 7.79 14.70 -4.29
C ALA A 14 7.31 15.47 -5.53
N GLU A 15 6.85 14.75 -6.58
CA GLU A 15 6.24 15.35 -7.78
C GLU A 15 5.00 16.18 -7.43
N ASN A 16 4.09 15.66 -6.60
CA ASN A 16 2.92 16.40 -6.15
C ASN A 16 3.29 17.67 -5.38
N MET A 17 4.29 17.60 -4.49
CA MET A 17 4.78 18.78 -3.77
C MET A 17 5.42 19.80 -4.70
N LEU A 18 6.18 19.37 -5.71
CA LEU A 18 6.75 20.26 -6.71
C LEU A 18 5.67 20.97 -7.53
N ALA A 19 4.63 20.25 -7.95
CA ALA A 19 3.49 20.83 -8.66
C ALA A 19 2.76 21.86 -7.79
N ALA A 20 2.48 21.52 -6.53
CA ALA A 20 1.85 22.44 -5.58
C ALA A 20 2.72 23.68 -5.31
N TRP A 21 4.05 23.49 -5.21
CA TRP A 21 5.00 24.59 -5.06
C TRP A 21 4.98 25.52 -6.27
N ALA A 22 4.97 24.98 -7.51
CA ALA A 22 4.90 25.78 -8.72
C ALA A 22 3.64 26.64 -8.78
N VAL A 23 2.48 26.08 -8.40
CA VAL A 23 1.23 26.84 -8.29
C VAL A 23 1.34 27.95 -7.22
N ALA A 24 1.92 27.63 -6.07
CA ALA A 24 2.08 28.61 -4.98
C ALA A 24 3.01 29.78 -5.37
N GLU A 25 4.09 29.50 -6.12
CA GLU A 25 4.97 30.55 -6.67
C GLU A 25 4.19 31.45 -7.68
N PHE A 26 3.37 30.85 -8.55
CA PHE A 26 2.52 31.60 -9.47
C PHE A 26 1.52 32.48 -8.73
N GLU A 27 0.90 31.98 -7.67
CA GLU A 27 -0.05 32.70 -6.81
C GLU A 27 0.64 33.65 -5.80
N LYS A 28 1.97 33.77 -5.87
CA LYS A 28 2.79 34.63 -4.99
C LYS A 28 2.64 34.32 -3.49
N ILE A 29 2.39 33.07 -3.15
CA ILE A 29 2.37 32.60 -1.77
C ILE A 29 3.82 32.55 -1.25
N SER A 30 4.05 32.99 -0.03
CA SER A 30 5.40 32.99 0.55
C SER A 30 5.97 31.58 0.68
N ARG A 31 7.27 31.42 0.45
CA ARG A 31 7.94 30.12 0.55
C ARG A 31 7.87 29.53 1.96
N GLU A 32 7.85 30.36 2.96
CA GLU A 32 7.71 29.98 4.36
C GLU A 32 6.36 29.34 4.61
N ALA A 33 5.28 29.96 4.12
CA ALA A 33 3.91 29.43 4.23
C ALA A 33 3.78 28.08 3.50
N VAL A 34 4.39 27.93 2.31
CA VAL A 34 4.39 26.64 1.57
C VAL A 34 5.12 25.55 2.35
N LYS A 35 6.31 25.86 2.91
CA LYS A 35 7.06 24.91 3.73
C LYS A 35 6.28 24.49 4.98
N GLU A 36 5.65 25.43 5.64
CA GLU A 36 4.82 25.16 6.82
C GLU A 36 3.62 24.28 6.46
N ALA A 37 2.92 24.58 5.36
CA ALA A 37 1.83 23.77 4.86
C ALA A 37 2.28 22.32 4.57
N PHE A 38 3.43 22.10 3.93
CA PHE A 38 3.95 20.77 3.66
C PHE A 38 4.37 20.00 4.93
N ARG A 39 4.93 20.67 5.94
CA ARG A 39 5.25 20.03 7.23
C ARG A 39 4.02 19.60 7.98
N ASN A 40 2.95 20.41 7.90
CA ASN A 40 1.71 20.17 8.63
C ASN A 40 0.72 19.27 7.86
N TYR A 41 0.94 19.07 6.55
CA TYR A 41 0.07 18.24 5.74
C TYR A 41 0.10 16.78 6.22
N ARG A 42 -1.07 16.23 6.43
CA ARG A 42 -1.26 14.81 6.72
C ARG A 42 -1.72 14.11 5.45
N ALA A 43 -1.07 13.00 5.10
CA ALA A 43 -1.56 12.16 4.02
C ALA A 43 -3.01 11.75 4.27
N LEU A 44 -3.81 11.69 3.21
CA LEU A 44 -5.18 11.21 3.30
C LEU A 44 -5.18 9.75 3.79
N PRO A 45 -6.17 9.36 4.61
CA PRO A 45 -6.34 7.97 5.00
C PRO A 45 -6.34 7.03 3.78
N HIS A 46 -5.85 5.82 3.95
CA HIS A 46 -5.81 4.78 2.91
C HIS A 46 -4.92 5.11 1.70
N ARG A 47 -3.97 6.05 1.82
CA ARG A 47 -2.93 6.35 0.83
C ARG A 47 -1.54 6.11 1.41
N CYS A 48 -0.98 4.92 1.19
CA CYS A 48 0.30 4.49 1.76
C CYS A 48 0.41 4.83 3.27
N GLU A 49 -0.72 4.73 3.97
CA GLU A 49 -0.85 5.05 5.38
C GLU A 49 -0.18 3.97 6.24
N LEU A 50 0.83 4.35 7.02
CA LEU A 50 1.40 3.44 8.02
C LEU A 50 0.38 3.25 9.16
N VAL A 51 -0.20 2.06 9.25
CA VAL A 51 -1.17 1.69 10.30
C VAL A 51 -0.45 1.35 11.60
N ARG A 52 0.58 0.49 11.51
CA ARG A 52 1.30 -0.04 12.67
C ARG A 52 2.67 -0.56 12.26
N VAL A 53 3.59 -0.57 13.21
CA VAL A 53 4.82 -1.38 13.14
C VAL A 53 4.69 -2.48 14.19
N LEU A 54 4.75 -3.74 13.76
CA LEU A 54 4.60 -4.91 14.63
C LEU A 54 5.75 -5.88 14.37
N GLY A 55 6.55 -6.20 15.40
CA GLY A 55 7.71 -7.09 15.26
C GLY A 55 8.74 -6.61 14.22
N GLY A 56 8.85 -5.29 13.99
CA GLY A 56 9.71 -4.71 12.95
C GLY A 56 9.16 -4.82 11.52
N VAL A 57 7.91 -5.26 11.36
CA VAL A 57 7.18 -5.29 10.09
C VAL A 57 6.30 -4.04 10.00
N ASN A 58 6.40 -3.33 8.87
CA ASN A 58 5.52 -2.19 8.59
C ASN A 58 4.20 -2.67 8.00
N TRP A 59 3.08 -2.21 8.55
CA TRP A 59 1.74 -2.49 8.03
C TRP A 59 1.18 -1.24 7.38
N VAL A 60 1.06 -1.27 6.05
CA VAL A 60 0.72 -0.10 5.23
C VAL A 60 -0.61 -0.29 4.52
N ASN A 61 -1.48 0.71 4.67
CA ASN A 61 -2.81 0.76 4.08
C ASN A 61 -2.80 1.70 2.86
N ASP A 62 -2.90 1.12 1.68
CA ASP A 62 -3.05 1.83 0.42
C ASP A 62 -4.32 1.37 -0.31
N SER A 63 -5.41 1.23 0.45
CA SER A 63 -6.71 0.80 -0.10
C SER A 63 -7.22 1.70 -1.23
N LYS A 64 -6.74 2.95 -1.32
CA LYS A 64 -7.03 3.90 -2.39
C LYS A 64 -6.43 3.50 -3.74
N ALA A 65 -5.44 2.61 -3.80
CA ALA A 65 -4.90 2.05 -5.04
C ALA A 65 -5.93 1.13 -5.72
N THR A 66 -6.88 1.74 -6.42
CA THR A 66 -7.98 1.06 -7.12
C THR A 66 -7.68 0.79 -8.60
N ASN A 67 -6.45 0.97 -9.03
CA ASN A 67 -5.93 0.68 -10.36
C ASN A 67 -4.49 0.18 -10.30
N LEU A 68 -4.02 -0.38 -11.41
CA LEU A 68 -2.72 -1.04 -11.51
C LEU A 68 -1.55 -0.07 -11.31
N ASP A 69 -1.60 1.10 -11.95
CA ASP A 69 -0.54 2.14 -11.85
C ASP A 69 -0.33 2.59 -10.39
N ALA A 70 -1.42 2.80 -9.64
CA ALA A 70 -1.33 3.17 -8.23
C ALA A 70 -0.68 2.07 -7.39
N MET A 71 -1.04 0.80 -7.62
CA MET A 71 -0.43 -0.36 -6.95
C MET A 71 1.07 -0.45 -7.27
N GLU A 72 1.45 -0.33 -8.53
CA GLU A 72 2.86 -0.38 -8.94
C GLU A 72 3.69 0.73 -8.29
N ARG A 73 3.17 1.96 -8.25
CA ARG A 73 3.83 3.08 -7.56
C ARG A 73 3.98 2.84 -6.07
N ALA A 74 2.98 2.27 -5.42
CA ALA A 74 3.06 1.93 -4.00
C ALA A 74 4.12 0.86 -3.74
N VAL A 75 4.16 -0.21 -4.55
CA VAL A 75 5.18 -1.26 -4.46
C VAL A 75 6.58 -0.70 -4.70
N ALA A 76 6.77 0.09 -5.76
CA ALA A 76 8.06 0.68 -6.09
C ALA A 76 8.55 1.67 -5.03
N GLY A 77 7.63 2.43 -4.41
CA GLY A 77 7.94 3.42 -3.37
C GLY A 77 8.14 2.82 -1.97
N THR A 78 7.85 1.55 -1.76
CA THR A 78 8.04 0.87 -0.47
C THR A 78 9.51 0.45 -0.32
N GLU A 79 10.11 0.66 0.84
CA GLU A 79 11.45 0.17 1.15
C GLU A 79 11.44 -1.32 1.51
N GLY A 80 12.52 -2.04 1.20
CA GLY A 80 12.67 -3.47 1.49
C GLY A 80 11.73 -4.37 0.68
N SER A 81 11.55 -5.60 1.14
CA SER A 81 10.66 -6.59 0.53
C SER A 81 9.21 -6.37 0.95
N VAL A 82 8.29 -6.77 0.08
CA VAL A 82 6.85 -6.57 0.27
C VAL A 82 6.11 -7.90 0.31
N ILE A 83 5.20 -8.06 1.28
CA ILE A 83 4.07 -8.98 1.23
C ILE A 83 2.87 -8.17 0.76
N LEU A 84 2.36 -8.47 -0.43
CA LEU A 84 1.31 -7.68 -1.07
C LEU A 84 -0.06 -8.32 -0.82
N ILE A 85 -1.05 -7.52 -0.41
CA ILE A 85 -2.47 -7.89 -0.41
C ILE A 85 -3.12 -7.18 -1.58
N ALA A 86 -3.60 -7.95 -2.57
CA ALA A 86 -4.13 -7.43 -3.83
C ALA A 86 -5.43 -8.12 -4.23
N GLY A 87 -6.14 -7.49 -5.18
CA GLY A 87 -7.38 -8.02 -5.73
C GLY A 87 -8.62 -7.22 -5.34
N GLY A 88 -9.76 -7.71 -5.78
CA GLY A 88 -11.05 -7.02 -5.71
C GLY A 88 -11.81 -7.17 -7.02
N LYS A 89 -12.67 -6.20 -7.37
CA LYS A 89 -13.53 -6.22 -8.55
C LYS A 89 -12.78 -5.89 -9.82
N ASP A 90 -13.09 -6.62 -10.89
CA ASP A 90 -12.53 -6.41 -12.22
C ASP A 90 -12.86 -5.02 -12.80
N LYS A 91 -11.85 -4.39 -13.37
CA LYS A 91 -11.93 -3.13 -14.14
C LYS A 91 -11.33 -3.25 -15.53
N GLY A 92 -11.04 -4.48 -15.98
CA GLY A 92 -10.44 -4.74 -17.28
C GLY A 92 -8.93 -4.48 -17.37
N PHE A 93 -8.23 -4.39 -16.23
CA PHE A 93 -6.77 -4.25 -16.24
C PHE A 93 -6.07 -5.58 -16.53
N ASP A 94 -5.00 -5.53 -17.32
CA ASP A 94 -4.10 -6.66 -17.53
C ASP A 94 -2.99 -6.67 -16.45
N PHE A 95 -3.14 -7.52 -15.46
CA PHE A 95 -2.17 -7.67 -14.38
C PHE A 95 -0.82 -8.24 -14.82
N SER A 96 -0.70 -8.76 -16.04
CA SER A 96 0.59 -9.20 -16.58
C SER A 96 1.57 -8.04 -16.78
N GLU A 97 1.09 -6.81 -16.99
CA GLU A 97 1.89 -5.61 -17.14
C GLU A 97 2.71 -5.29 -15.89
N SER A 98 2.17 -5.57 -14.69
CA SER A 98 2.84 -5.32 -13.42
C SER A 98 3.98 -6.29 -13.07
N ARG A 99 4.11 -7.42 -13.78
CA ARG A 99 5.11 -8.46 -13.49
C ARG A 99 6.53 -7.92 -13.28
N LYS A 100 6.94 -6.97 -14.12
CA LYS A 100 8.28 -6.37 -14.07
C LYS A 100 8.50 -5.55 -12.80
N CYS A 101 7.49 -4.82 -12.36
CA CYS A 101 7.54 -4.02 -11.13
C CYS A 101 7.59 -4.90 -9.88
N LEU A 102 6.88 -6.04 -9.90
CA LEU A 102 6.77 -6.93 -8.75
C LEU A 102 7.98 -7.85 -8.59
N ALA A 103 8.66 -8.19 -9.69
CA ALA A 103 9.78 -9.12 -9.71
C ALA A 103 10.90 -8.67 -8.76
N GLY A 104 11.32 -9.54 -7.83
CA GLY A 104 12.38 -9.28 -6.87
C GLY A 104 12.01 -8.30 -5.75
N LYS A 105 10.83 -7.68 -5.81
CA LYS A 105 10.32 -6.72 -4.82
C LYS A 105 9.23 -7.33 -3.95
N VAL A 106 8.28 -8.03 -4.56
CA VAL A 106 7.18 -8.69 -3.88
C VAL A 106 7.56 -10.15 -3.59
N ARG A 107 7.78 -10.48 -2.34
CA ARG A 107 8.16 -11.83 -1.90
C ARG A 107 6.99 -12.81 -1.89
N GLY A 108 5.77 -12.28 -1.77
CA GLY A 108 4.55 -13.08 -1.82
C GLY A 108 3.32 -12.19 -1.91
N ALA A 109 2.25 -12.71 -2.49
CA ALA A 109 0.98 -12.02 -2.63
C ALA A 109 -0.18 -12.84 -2.06
N LEU A 110 -1.05 -12.17 -1.33
CA LEU A 110 -2.33 -12.69 -0.82
C LEU A 110 -3.45 -12.05 -1.62
N LEU A 111 -4.22 -12.88 -2.31
CA LEU A 111 -5.17 -12.41 -3.32
C LEU A 111 -6.61 -12.60 -2.83
N ILE A 112 -7.39 -11.52 -2.86
CA ILE A 112 -8.78 -11.47 -2.42
C ILE A 112 -9.73 -11.11 -3.58
N GLY A 113 -10.99 -11.45 -3.41
CA GLY A 113 -12.08 -11.01 -4.29
C GLY A 113 -12.11 -11.64 -5.67
N GLU A 114 -12.93 -11.05 -6.53
CA GLU A 114 -13.28 -11.56 -7.87
C GLU A 114 -12.05 -11.79 -8.76
N MET A 115 -11.05 -10.93 -8.68
CA MET A 115 -9.85 -10.98 -9.54
C MET A 115 -8.77 -11.95 -9.07
N ALA A 116 -8.91 -12.57 -7.90
CA ALA A 116 -7.85 -13.37 -7.28
C ALA A 116 -7.26 -14.45 -8.21
N GLU A 117 -8.11 -15.21 -8.91
CA GLU A 117 -7.65 -16.26 -9.83
C GLU A 117 -6.95 -15.69 -11.08
N LYS A 118 -7.47 -14.60 -11.64
CA LYS A 118 -6.87 -13.96 -12.82
C LYS A 118 -5.50 -13.37 -12.48
N ILE A 119 -5.38 -12.74 -11.31
CA ILE A 119 -4.11 -12.17 -10.83
C ILE A 119 -3.09 -13.28 -10.56
N GLU A 120 -3.49 -14.38 -9.91
CA GLU A 120 -2.63 -15.54 -9.67
C GLU A 120 -2.04 -16.08 -10.99
N LYS A 121 -2.89 -16.23 -12.03
CA LYS A 121 -2.44 -16.66 -13.35
C LYS A 121 -1.49 -15.64 -14.00
N ALA A 122 -1.81 -14.35 -13.91
CA ALA A 122 -1.01 -13.27 -14.48
C ALA A 122 0.38 -13.18 -13.83
N TRP A 123 0.50 -13.43 -12.53
CA TRP A 123 1.77 -13.32 -11.79
C TRP A 123 2.51 -14.65 -11.64
N ASN A 124 1.98 -15.73 -12.21
CA ASN A 124 2.62 -17.06 -12.16
C ASN A 124 4.09 -17.01 -12.62
N GLY A 125 4.97 -17.64 -11.85
CA GLY A 125 6.41 -17.67 -12.11
C GLY A 125 7.17 -16.37 -11.76
N VAL A 126 6.48 -15.33 -11.23
CA VAL A 126 7.11 -14.08 -10.81
C VAL A 126 6.93 -13.83 -9.32
N VAL A 127 5.70 -13.98 -8.82
CA VAL A 127 5.35 -13.79 -7.41
C VAL A 127 4.63 -15.04 -6.90
N PRO A 128 5.08 -15.64 -5.79
CA PRO A 128 4.30 -16.68 -5.12
C PRO A 128 2.96 -16.10 -4.64
N CYS A 129 1.87 -16.58 -5.23
CA CYS A 129 0.53 -16.11 -4.93
C CYS A 129 -0.25 -17.12 -4.10
N ARG A 130 -1.13 -16.63 -3.24
CA ARG A 130 -2.10 -17.44 -2.51
C ARG A 130 -3.43 -16.75 -2.46
N ARG A 131 -4.47 -17.41 -2.95
CA ARG A 131 -5.85 -16.95 -2.80
C ARG A 131 -6.32 -17.16 -1.37
N VAL A 132 -7.02 -16.18 -0.84
CA VAL A 132 -7.60 -16.18 0.50
C VAL A 132 -9.05 -15.74 0.44
N GLN A 133 -9.83 -16.08 1.44
CA GLN A 133 -11.27 -15.90 1.45
C GLN A 133 -11.64 -14.41 1.63
N ASP A 134 -10.95 -13.74 2.52
CA ASP A 134 -11.24 -12.36 2.91
C ASP A 134 -9.99 -11.61 3.40
N LEU A 135 -10.20 -10.37 3.81
CA LEU A 135 -9.12 -9.49 4.27
C LEU A 135 -8.58 -9.89 5.66
N GLU A 136 -9.40 -10.53 6.50
CA GLU A 136 -8.98 -11.05 7.81
C GLU A 136 -7.98 -12.18 7.61
N GLU A 137 -8.33 -13.17 6.80
CA GLU A 137 -7.41 -14.26 6.45
C GLU A 137 -6.14 -13.73 5.80
N ALA A 138 -6.25 -12.71 4.92
CA ALA A 138 -5.07 -12.09 4.31
C ALA A 138 -4.12 -11.52 5.37
N VAL A 139 -4.64 -10.75 6.32
CA VAL A 139 -3.83 -10.14 7.40
C VAL A 139 -3.22 -11.20 8.30
N GLU A 140 -3.97 -12.21 8.71
CA GLU A 140 -3.45 -13.32 9.54
C GLU A 140 -2.33 -14.09 8.85
N ARG A 141 -2.49 -14.36 7.56
CA ARG A 141 -1.46 -15.06 6.78
C ARG A 141 -0.23 -14.19 6.56
N ALA A 142 -0.44 -12.90 6.25
CA ALA A 142 0.66 -11.96 6.13
C ALA A 142 1.48 -11.87 7.42
N ALA A 143 0.82 -11.88 8.59
CA ALA A 143 1.50 -11.87 9.88
C ALA A 143 2.39 -13.10 10.12
N LYS A 144 1.98 -14.27 9.59
CA LYS A 144 2.78 -15.51 9.66
C LYS A 144 3.92 -15.55 8.63
N MET A 145 3.80 -14.79 7.54
CA MET A 145 4.76 -14.76 6.43
C MET A 145 5.83 -13.69 6.61
N ALA A 146 5.43 -12.50 7.06
CA ALA A 146 6.31 -11.35 7.11
C ALA A 146 7.40 -11.51 8.17
N VAL A 147 8.60 -11.01 7.84
CA VAL A 147 9.76 -11.02 8.73
C VAL A 147 10.24 -9.59 8.97
N PHE A 148 11.09 -9.42 9.98
CA PHE A 148 11.67 -8.13 10.35
C PHE A 148 12.24 -7.37 9.13
N GLY A 149 11.89 -6.09 9.01
CA GLY A 149 12.33 -5.21 7.92
C GLY A 149 11.44 -5.25 6.67
N GLU A 150 10.44 -6.12 6.61
CA GLU A 150 9.49 -6.17 5.50
C GLU A 150 8.29 -5.25 5.71
N THR A 151 7.57 -5.03 4.62
CA THR A 151 6.29 -4.31 4.64
C THR A 151 5.15 -5.22 4.17
N VAL A 152 4.08 -5.32 4.96
CA VAL A 152 2.80 -5.83 4.51
C VAL A 152 2.00 -4.66 3.95
N LEU A 153 1.77 -4.69 2.64
CA LEU A 153 1.15 -3.60 1.89
C LEU A 153 -0.23 -4.04 1.38
N LEU A 154 -1.30 -3.41 1.87
CA LEU A 154 -2.60 -3.45 1.20
C LEU A 154 -2.57 -2.45 0.05
N SER A 155 -2.38 -2.89 -1.18
CA SER A 155 -2.46 -2.06 -2.39
C SER A 155 -3.17 -2.87 -3.49
N PRO A 156 -4.50 -2.84 -3.51
CA PRO A 156 -5.30 -3.84 -4.21
C PRO A 156 -5.19 -3.87 -5.72
N GLY A 157 -4.87 -2.76 -6.38
CA GLY A 157 -4.91 -2.65 -7.84
C GLY A 157 -6.30 -2.76 -8.46
N CYS A 158 -7.32 -3.02 -7.64
CA CYS A 158 -8.72 -3.26 -8.02
C CYS A 158 -9.68 -2.36 -7.24
N SER A 159 -10.88 -2.16 -7.76
CA SER A 159 -11.94 -1.57 -6.97
C SER A 159 -12.42 -2.54 -5.87
N SER A 160 -13.18 -2.02 -4.90
CA SER A 160 -13.59 -2.79 -3.72
C SER A 160 -15.03 -3.32 -3.78
N TYR A 161 -15.78 -2.99 -4.84
CA TYR A 161 -17.24 -3.16 -4.90
C TYR A 161 -17.75 -4.61 -5.01
N ASP A 162 -16.86 -5.59 -5.04
CA ASP A 162 -17.19 -7.02 -4.92
C ASP A 162 -17.35 -7.48 -3.47
N MET A 163 -16.60 -6.85 -2.54
CA MET A 163 -16.58 -7.27 -1.13
C MET A 163 -16.92 -6.13 -0.15
N PHE A 164 -16.83 -4.87 -0.58
CA PHE A 164 -17.00 -3.67 0.25
C PHE A 164 -17.80 -2.60 -0.47
N LYS A 165 -18.44 -1.69 0.26
CA LYS A 165 -19.20 -0.55 -0.31
C LYS A 165 -18.31 0.46 -1.04
N ASN A 166 -17.08 0.63 -0.56
CA ASN A 166 -16.10 1.56 -1.11
C ASN A 166 -14.67 1.19 -0.64
N PHE A 167 -13.66 1.91 -1.12
CA PHE A 167 -12.28 1.66 -0.72
C PHE A 167 -12.00 2.09 0.73
N GLU A 168 -12.77 3.03 1.26
CA GLU A 168 -12.67 3.48 2.65
C GLU A 168 -13.05 2.35 3.60
N GLU A 169 -14.16 1.66 3.35
CA GLU A 169 -14.59 0.53 4.16
C GLU A 169 -13.56 -0.61 4.12
N ARG A 170 -13.01 -0.91 2.93
CA ARG A 170 -11.91 -1.88 2.79
C ARG A 170 -10.67 -1.48 3.60
N GLY A 171 -10.29 -0.21 3.52
CA GLY A 171 -9.14 0.31 4.24
C GLY A 171 -9.35 0.34 5.75
N GLU A 172 -10.55 0.66 6.19
CA GLU A 172 -10.89 0.63 7.62
C GLU A 172 -10.92 -0.80 8.17
N LYS A 173 -11.47 -1.75 7.40
CA LYS A 173 -11.43 -3.18 7.76
C LYS A 173 -9.98 -3.68 7.89
N TYR A 174 -9.11 -3.31 6.96
CA TYR A 174 -7.67 -3.63 7.06
C TYR A 174 -7.05 -3.08 8.33
N ARG A 175 -7.31 -1.80 8.65
CA ARG A 175 -6.82 -1.16 9.87
C ARG A 175 -7.27 -1.93 11.12
N GLN A 176 -8.54 -2.29 11.20
CA GLN A 176 -9.09 -3.08 12.31
C GLN A 176 -8.39 -4.43 12.45
N CYS A 177 -8.24 -5.18 11.35
CA CYS A 177 -7.55 -6.47 11.36
C CYS A 177 -6.10 -6.34 11.84
N VAL A 178 -5.37 -5.35 11.32
CA VAL A 178 -3.96 -5.12 11.70
C VAL A 178 -3.84 -4.69 13.16
N THR A 179 -4.74 -3.84 13.64
CA THR A 179 -4.73 -3.38 15.04
C THR A 179 -5.05 -4.51 16.02
N ALA A 180 -5.91 -5.46 15.61
CA ALA A 180 -6.27 -6.63 16.40
C ALA A 180 -5.17 -7.70 16.48
N LEU A 181 -4.14 -7.64 15.62
CA LEU A 181 -3.02 -8.58 15.72
C LEU A 181 -2.36 -8.50 17.10
N PRO A 182 -2.08 -9.65 17.75
CA PRO A 182 -1.43 -9.66 19.04
C PRO A 182 -0.02 -9.07 18.95
N GLU A 183 0.39 -8.36 20.00
CA GLU A 183 1.80 -8.00 20.14
C GLU A 183 2.59 -9.30 20.31
N GLU A 184 3.57 -9.55 19.42
CA GLU A 184 4.45 -10.69 19.61
C GLU A 184 5.12 -10.55 20.97
N LYS A 185 4.93 -11.54 21.83
CA LYS A 185 5.82 -11.73 22.97
C LYS A 185 7.24 -11.83 22.39
N LYS A 186 8.14 -10.91 22.79
CA LYS A 186 9.56 -11.04 22.48
C LYS A 186 9.96 -12.49 22.71
N ARG A 187 10.34 -13.22 21.66
CA ARG A 187 11.04 -14.48 21.84
C ARG A 187 12.31 -14.10 22.57
N ASN A 188 12.36 -14.39 23.86
CA ASN A 188 13.60 -14.34 24.60
C ASN A 188 14.53 -15.37 23.93
N GLU A 189 15.57 -14.85 23.28
CA GLU A 189 16.75 -15.64 22.92
C GLU A 189 17.47 -16.12 24.19
#